data_768254ef81e5d8750b183bc8962c5fc2
#
_entry.id   768254ef81e5d8750b183bc8962c5fc2
#
_cell.length_a   1.000
_cell.length_b   1.000
_cell.length_c   1.000
_cell.angle_alpha   90.00
_cell.angle_beta   90.00
_cell.angle_gamma   90.00
#
_symmetry.space_group_name_H-M   'P 1'
#
loop_
_entity.id
_entity.type
_entity.pdbx_description
1 polymer ?
#
loop_
_entity_poly.entity_id
_entity_poly.type
_entity_poly.pdbx_seq_one_letter_code
_entity_poly.pdbx_strand_id
1 'polypeptide(L)'
;MAGGSLVVTAAGGLLGSAYGVKALNSYIGEDDSFDIQCVRKGSGTPVLIARGFTTEKKLDWRTEVKAVEAAYPDSPIYLVTWGSKEMLELAGFLAPGAGLAGGAVLKGMVKHASKKLAKKAGAAGFALGALDLVKNPWTVAVNRANKTAMTLAAIIQRSNLESVVLVGHSLGGRVMLNLATALAGAAGTENEVRVEAVHLLGAAIGQDATRDSVGEALSGVVHNYHVHNDVVLGRLYPAAMGGRKAIGFEGLDASFAVNHDVSDAVKSHSAYYENVELSRALEG
;
A
#
# COMPACT_ATOMS: atom_id res chain seq x y z
N MET A 1 1.37 26.80 -15.55
CA MET A 1 1.52 26.21 -14.22
C MET A 1 2.22 24.88 -14.38
N ALA A 2 3.53 24.87 -14.17
CA ALA A 2 4.35 23.67 -14.33
C ALA A 2 4.38 22.92 -13.00
N GLY A 3 3.47 21.95 -12.83
CA GLY A 3 3.56 20.92 -11.81
C GLY A 3 4.52 19.85 -12.31
N GLY A 4 5.80 20.15 -12.32
CA GLY A 4 6.79 19.19 -12.77
C GLY A 4 6.95 18.07 -11.75
N SER A 5 6.94 16.86 -12.20
CA SER A 5 7.41 15.66 -11.53
C SER A 5 8.85 15.91 -11.03
N LEU A 6 8.96 16.45 -9.82
CA LEU A 6 10.25 16.92 -9.28
C LEU A 6 11.18 15.73 -9.00
N VAL A 7 10.60 14.56 -8.78
CA VAL A 7 11.33 13.37 -8.36
C VAL A 7 11.97 12.65 -9.55
N VAL A 8 11.31 12.58 -10.69
CA VAL A 8 11.89 11.93 -11.88
C VAL A 8 13.05 12.74 -12.42
N THR A 9 12.98 14.08 -12.36
CA THR A 9 14.06 14.95 -12.84
C THR A 9 15.26 14.97 -11.87
N ALA A 10 15.02 14.94 -10.55
CA ALA A 10 16.11 14.85 -9.56
C ALA A 10 16.75 13.46 -9.54
N ALA A 11 15.95 12.39 -9.68
CA ALA A 11 16.47 11.02 -9.79
C ALA A 11 17.36 10.83 -11.03
N GLY A 12 17.05 11.47 -12.15
CA GLY A 12 17.86 11.40 -13.36
C GLY A 12 19.29 11.95 -13.20
N GLY A 13 19.50 12.89 -12.28
CA GLY A 13 20.83 13.48 -12.00
C GLY A 13 21.65 12.73 -10.95
N LEU A 14 21.03 11.91 -10.10
CA LEU A 14 21.65 11.30 -8.92
C LEU A 14 21.86 9.79 -9.04
N LEU A 15 21.38 9.14 -10.10
CA LEU A 15 21.47 7.69 -10.29
C LEU A 15 22.87 7.25 -10.70
N GLY A 16 23.81 7.32 -9.77
CA GLY A 16 25.24 7.05 -9.95
C GLY A 16 25.62 5.60 -10.26
N SER A 17 24.68 4.67 -10.43
CA SER A 17 24.99 3.33 -10.95
C SER A 17 24.07 2.97 -12.13
N ALA A 18 24.67 2.47 -13.21
CA ALA A 18 23.93 2.05 -14.41
C ALA A 18 22.86 0.97 -14.13
N TYR A 19 23.02 0.18 -13.09
CA TYR A 19 22.08 -0.84 -12.64
C TYR A 19 20.84 -0.24 -11.98
N GLY A 20 20.99 0.74 -11.09
CA GLY A 20 19.85 1.38 -10.41
C GLY A 20 18.96 2.14 -11.40
N VAL A 21 19.58 2.84 -12.36
CA VAL A 21 18.85 3.55 -13.43
C VAL A 21 18.08 2.57 -14.30
N LYS A 22 18.69 1.44 -14.67
CA LYS A 22 18.07 0.44 -15.55
C LYS A 22 16.88 -0.24 -14.86
N ALA A 23 17.00 -0.58 -13.58
CA ALA A 23 15.91 -1.19 -12.81
C ALA A 23 14.74 -0.21 -12.61
N LEU A 24 15.04 1.05 -12.28
CA LEU A 24 14.05 2.10 -12.12
C LEU A 24 13.33 2.40 -13.44
N ASN A 25 14.08 2.56 -14.54
CA ASN A 25 13.51 2.80 -15.86
C ASN A 25 12.67 1.60 -16.34
N SER A 26 13.09 0.38 -16.04
CA SER A 26 12.30 -0.82 -16.36
C SER A 26 10.98 -0.81 -15.60
N TYR A 27 11.00 -0.49 -14.31
CA TYR A 27 9.76 -0.43 -13.51
C TYR A 27 8.82 0.69 -13.97
N ILE A 28 9.35 1.91 -14.20
CA ILE A 28 8.57 3.04 -14.70
C ILE A 28 8.01 2.72 -16.09
N GLY A 29 8.76 2.02 -16.95
CA GLY A 29 8.29 1.56 -18.25
C GLY A 29 7.21 0.46 -18.18
N GLU A 30 7.11 -0.26 -17.05
CA GLU A 30 6.06 -1.26 -16.79
C GLU A 30 4.78 -0.67 -16.17
N ASP A 31 4.86 0.52 -15.59
CA ASP A 31 3.75 1.18 -14.88
C ASP A 31 3.66 2.66 -15.26
N ASP A 32 2.92 2.94 -16.32
CA ASP A 32 2.67 4.31 -16.81
C ASP A 32 1.95 5.20 -15.79
N SER A 33 1.39 4.60 -14.73
CA SER A 33 0.68 5.33 -13.67
C SER A 33 1.56 5.72 -12.49
N PHE A 34 2.81 5.25 -12.46
CA PHE A 34 3.72 5.59 -11.36
C PHE A 34 4.12 7.07 -11.41
N ASP A 35 3.75 7.80 -10.37
CA ASP A 35 4.12 9.21 -10.21
C ASP A 35 4.26 9.57 -8.73
N ILE A 36 5.08 10.57 -8.44
CA ILE A 36 5.24 11.18 -7.12
C ILE A 36 5.02 12.66 -7.26
N GLN A 37 3.89 13.15 -6.77
CA GLN A 37 3.48 14.53 -6.89
C GLN A 37 3.55 15.27 -5.55
N CYS A 38 4.31 16.35 -5.47
CA CYS A 38 4.25 17.28 -4.34
C CYS A 38 2.98 18.14 -4.47
N VAL A 39 2.02 17.93 -3.56
CA VAL A 39 0.74 18.67 -3.54
C VAL A 39 0.72 19.77 -2.51
N ARG A 40 1.59 19.73 -1.53
CA ARG A 40 1.78 20.75 -0.52
C ARG A 40 3.26 20.93 -0.23
N LYS A 41 3.70 22.17 -0.16
CA LYS A 41 5.05 22.54 0.29
C LYS A 41 5.05 22.69 1.82
N GLY A 42 6.20 22.50 2.44
CA GLY A 42 6.39 22.63 3.87
C GLY A 42 7.88 22.59 4.22
N SER A 43 8.19 22.80 5.50
CA SER A 43 9.55 22.77 6.05
C SER A 43 9.77 21.61 7.04
N GLY A 44 8.69 20.90 7.42
CA GLY A 44 8.76 19.75 8.29
C GLY A 44 9.17 18.45 7.55
N THR A 45 9.16 17.35 8.24
CA THR A 45 9.45 16.02 7.67
C THR A 45 8.46 15.69 6.54
N PRO A 46 8.93 15.30 5.36
CA PRO A 46 8.07 14.94 4.24
C PRO A 46 7.14 13.79 4.56
N VAL A 47 5.86 13.93 4.17
CA VAL A 47 4.86 12.87 4.28
C VAL A 47 4.56 12.30 2.91
N LEU A 48 4.73 11.00 2.73
CA LEU A 48 4.35 10.29 1.53
C LEU A 48 3.04 9.54 1.76
N ILE A 49 2.07 9.74 0.85
CA ILE A 49 0.76 9.08 0.92
C ILE A 49 0.62 8.12 -0.26
N ALA A 50 0.32 6.84 0.00
CA ALA A 50 -0.08 5.86 -1.02
C ALA A 50 -1.47 5.33 -0.72
N ARG A 51 -2.35 5.39 -1.72
CA ARG A 51 -3.61 4.65 -1.73
C ARG A 51 -3.38 3.21 -2.18
N GLY A 52 -4.26 2.33 -1.73
CA GLY A 52 -4.47 1.05 -2.39
C GLY A 52 -5.43 1.23 -3.54
N PHE A 53 -6.40 0.37 -3.53
CA PHE A 53 -7.49 0.35 -4.45
C PHE A 53 -8.47 1.52 -4.24
N THR A 54 -8.87 2.18 -5.30
CA THR A 54 -9.91 3.24 -5.29
C THR A 54 -10.96 2.97 -6.35
N THR A 55 -12.24 3.10 -5.95
CA THR A 55 -13.39 3.01 -6.86
C THR A 55 -13.65 4.29 -7.62
N GLU A 56 -13.03 5.39 -7.24
CA GLU A 56 -13.29 6.69 -7.81
C GLU A 56 -12.45 6.92 -9.07
N LYS A 57 -13.14 7.21 -10.18
CA LYS A 57 -12.52 7.58 -11.46
C LYS A 57 -11.78 8.92 -11.44
N LYS A 58 -11.96 9.71 -10.39
CA LYS A 58 -11.23 10.96 -10.15
C LYS A 58 -10.23 10.73 -9.03
N LEU A 59 -8.97 11.01 -9.30
CA LEU A 59 -7.90 11.07 -8.31
C LEU A 59 -8.08 12.33 -7.45
N ASP A 60 -9.12 12.36 -6.63
CA ASP A 60 -9.33 13.40 -5.63
C ASP A 60 -8.65 12.96 -4.33
N TRP A 61 -7.63 13.69 -3.93
CA TRP A 61 -6.81 13.42 -2.76
C TRP A 61 -7.09 14.40 -1.60
N ARG A 62 -8.15 15.22 -1.72
CA ARG A 62 -8.43 16.26 -0.71
C ARG A 62 -8.64 15.70 0.68
N THR A 63 -9.29 14.55 0.81
CA THR A 63 -9.57 13.92 2.10
C THR A 63 -8.28 13.44 2.77
N GLU A 64 -7.41 12.76 2.03
CA GLU A 64 -6.13 12.28 2.51
C GLU A 64 -5.19 13.42 2.89
N VAL A 65 -5.10 14.43 2.03
CA VAL A 65 -4.28 15.62 2.28
C VAL A 65 -4.76 16.31 3.55
N LYS A 66 -6.09 16.51 3.71
CA LYS A 66 -6.66 17.12 4.92
C LYS A 66 -6.35 16.33 6.19
N ALA A 67 -6.47 15.01 6.15
CA ALA A 67 -6.16 14.15 7.30
C ALA A 67 -4.69 14.24 7.70
N VAL A 68 -3.79 14.26 6.70
CA VAL A 68 -2.36 14.39 6.93
C VAL A 68 -1.98 15.80 7.39
N GLU A 69 -2.57 16.85 6.83
CA GLU A 69 -2.35 18.24 7.25
C GLU A 69 -2.72 18.47 8.72
N ALA A 70 -3.79 17.84 9.20
CA ALA A 70 -4.20 17.93 10.59
C ALA A 70 -3.13 17.37 11.55
N ALA A 71 -2.49 16.26 11.18
CA ALA A 71 -1.44 15.64 11.98
C ALA A 71 -0.04 16.27 11.74
N TYR A 72 0.25 16.71 10.50
CA TYR A 72 1.56 17.20 10.06
C TYR A 72 1.46 18.57 9.38
N PRO A 73 1.11 19.65 10.13
CA PRO A 73 0.76 20.96 9.55
C PRO A 73 1.91 21.64 8.84
N ASP A 74 3.17 21.35 9.17
CA ASP A 74 4.35 21.97 8.60
C ASP A 74 5.03 21.13 7.51
N SER A 75 4.55 19.90 7.29
CA SER A 75 5.19 18.93 6.40
C SER A 75 4.84 19.14 4.93
N PRO A 76 5.79 18.99 4.01
CA PRO A 76 5.45 18.83 2.60
C PRO A 76 4.76 17.48 2.39
N ILE A 77 3.74 17.45 1.51
CA ILE A 77 2.93 16.26 1.25
C ILE A 77 3.14 15.82 -0.18
N TYR A 78 3.50 14.54 -0.33
CA TYR A 78 3.71 13.88 -1.60
C TYR A 78 2.69 12.75 -1.79
N LEU A 79 2.03 12.75 -2.95
CA LEU A 79 1.14 11.69 -3.35
C LEU A 79 1.89 10.70 -4.23
N VAL A 80 1.76 9.42 -3.91
CA VAL A 80 2.31 8.31 -4.69
C VAL A 80 1.17 7.62 -5.42
N THR A 81 1.16 7.74 -6.76
CA THR A 81 0.27 6.98 -7.64
C THR A 81 1.03 5.78 -8.22
N TRP A 82 0.35 4.66 -8.37
CA TRP A 82 0.96 3.41 -8.82
C TRP A 82 -0.11 2.39 -9.20
N GLY A 83 0.21 1.47 -10.11
CA GLY A 83 -0.61 0.31 -10.42
C GLY A 83 -2.06 0.62 -10.81
N SER A 84 -2.33 1.74 -11.48
CA SER A 84 -3.71 2.19 -11.77
C SER A 84 -4.49 1.16 -12.57
N LYS A 85 -3.86 0.41 -13.46
CA LYS A 85 -4.50 -0.65 -14.24
C LYS A 85 -4.92 -1.81 -13.33
N GLU A 86 -4.01 -2.32 -12.54
CA GLU A 86 -4.24 -3.41 -11.59
C GLU A 86 -5.27 -3.00 -10.53
N MET A 87 -5.24 -1.73 -10.11
CA MET A 87 -6.21 -1.18 -9.18
C MET A 87 -7.61 -1.10 -9.78
N LEU A 88 -7.75 -0.72 -11.06
CA LEU A 88 -9.03 -0.70 -11.77
C LEU A 88 -9.61 -2.11 -11.98
N GLU A 89 -8.77 -3.09 -12.30
CA GLU A 89 -9.18 -4.49 -12.43
C GLU A 89 -9.68 -5.02 -11.07
N LEU A 90 -8.96 -4.72 -10.00
CA LEU A 90 -9.36 -5.06 -8.64
C LEU A 90 -10.64 -4.32 -8.23
N ALA A 91 -10.82 -3.06 -8.66
CA ALA A 91 -12.01 -2.26 -8.44
C ALA A 91 -13.27 -2.87 -9.05
N GLY A 92 -13.19 -3.26 -10.31
CA GLY A 92 -14.28 -3.97 -10.97
C GLY A 92 -14.67 -5.26 -10.26
N PHE A 93 -13.71 -5.88 -9.59
CA PHE A 93 -13.88 -7.09 -8.79
C PHE A 93 -14.57 -6.83 -7.45
N LEU A 94 -14.30 -5.68 -6.82
CA LEU A 94 -14.79 -5.31 -5.49
C LEU A 94 -16.05 -4.41 -5.51
N ALA A 95 -16.52 -3.99 -6.69
CA ALA A 95 -17.63 -3.05 -6.83
C ALA A 95 -18.91 -3.54 -6.14
N PRO A 96 -19.66 -2.64 -5.45
CA PRO A 96 -20.98 -2.95 -4.89
C PRO A 96 -21.91 -3.41 -6.01
N GLY A 97 -22.45 -4.62 -5.89
CA GLY A 97 -23.27 -5.27 -6.92
C GLY A 97 -22.56 -6.39 -7.69
N ALA A 98 -21.24 -6.40 -7.82
CA ALA A 98 -20.49 -7.57 -8.28
C ALA A 98 -20.33 -8.61 -7.18
N GLY A 99 -20.46 -8.25 -5.91
CA GLY A 99 -20.02 -9.04 -4.77
C GLY A 99 -21.08 -9.54 -3.79
N LEU A 100 -22.33 -9.10 -3.87
CA LEU A 100 -23.37 -9.63 -2.94
C LEU A 100 -23.94 -10.97 -3.43
N ALA A 101 -23.77 -11.32 -4.69
CA ALA A 101 -23.83 -12.72 -5.11
C ALA A 101 -22.40 -13.28 -5.00
N GLY A 102 -21.99 -13.76 -3.84
CA GLY A 102 -20.69 -14.45 -3.63
C GLY A 102 -20.40 -15.56 -4.65
N GLY A 103 -21.41 -15.96 -5.44
CA GLY A 103 -21.29 -16.80 -6.62
C GLY A 103 -20.88 -16.09 -7.92
N ALA A 104 -21.09 -14.77 -8.08
CA ALA A 104 -20.74 -14.08 -9.33
C ALA A 104 -19.28 -13.68 -9.38
N VAL A 105 -18.70 -13.30 -8.24
CA VAL A 105 -17.26 -13.01 -8.09
C VAL A 105 -16.46 -14.31 -8.26
N LEU A 106 -16.88 -15.37 -7.59
CA LEU A 106 -16.31 -16.71 -7.82
C LEU A 106 -16.48 -17.16 -9.29
N LYS A 107 -17.66 -16.92 -9.92
CA LYS A 107 -17.87 -17.21 -11.35
C LYS A 107 -16.99 -16.38 -12.28
N GLY A 108 -16.67 -15.15 -11.95
CA GLY A 108 -15.73 -14.31 -12.71
C GLY A 108 -14.31 -14.87 -12.66
N MET A 109 -13.82 -15.25 -11.46
CA MET A 109 -12.53 -15.92 -11.29
C MET A 109 -12.49 -17.28 -12.03
N VAL A 110 -13.57 -18.04 -11.96
CA VAL A 110 -13.71 -19.36 -12.59
C VAL A 110 -13.82 -19.27 -14.10
N LYS A 111 -14.37 -18.19 -14.67
CA LYS A 111 -14.51 -18.04 -16.13
C LYS A 111 -13.16 -17.86 -16.83
N HIS A 112 -12.13 -17.41 -16.12
CA HIS A 112 -10.75 -17.33 -16.62
C HIS A 112 -9.90 -18.56 -16.27
N ALA A 113 -10.31 -19.39 -15.31
CA ALA A 113 -9.71 -20.70 -15.09
C ALA A 113 -10.06 -21.61 -16.27
N SER A 114 -9.06 -22.09 -16.98
CA SER A 114 -9.23 -22.83 -18.22
C SER A 114 -10.23 -23.98 -18.06
N LYS A 115 -11.19 -24.13 -18.99
CA LYS A 115 -12.16 -25.22 -19.11
C LYS A 115 -11.54 -26.64 -19.01
N LYS A 116 -10.22 -26.77 -19.11
CA LYS A 116 -9.49 -28.03 -19.00
C LYS A 116 -9.30 -28.52 -17.56
N LEU A 117 -9.22 -27.61 -16.56
CA LEU A 117 -9.09 -28.01 -15.15
C LEU A 117 -10.43 -28.45 -14.54
N ALA A 118 -11.53 -27.83 -14.96
CA ALA A 118 -12.87 -28.13 -14.43
C ALA A 118 -13.34 -29.57 -14.68
N LYS A 119 -12.80 -30.26 -15.68
CA LYS A 119 -13.17 -31.65 -16.02
C LYS A 119 -12.45 -32.73 -15.20
N LYS A 120 -11.38 -32.40 -14.46
CA LYS A 120 -10.56 -33.39 -13.74
C LYS A 120 -10.68 -33.32 -12.22
N ALA A 121 -11.33 -32.30 -11.67
CA ALA A 121 -11.40 -32.10 -10.25
C ALA A 121 -12.88 -32.06 -9.80
N GLY A 122 -13.27 -32.94 -8.89
CA GLY A 122 -14.57 -32.85 -8.22
C GLY A 122 -14.72 -31.54 -7.44
N ALA A 123 -15.88 -31.32 -6.78
CA ALA A 123 -16.24 -30.04 -6.15
C ALA A 123 -15.16 -29.44 -5.22
N ALA A 124 -14.36 -30.27 -4.54
CA ALA A 124 -13.23 -29.83 -3.71
C ALA A 124 -12.02 -29.35 -4.53
N GLY A 125 -11.74 -29.98 -5.68
CA GLY A 125 -10.68 -29.54 -6.59
C GLY A 125 -11.05 -28.28 -7.38
N PHE A 126 -12.34 -27.97 -7.49
CA PHE A 126 -12.84 -26.75 -8.11
C PHE A 126 -12.55 -25.50 -7.25
N ALA A 127 -12.64 -25.65 -5.93
CA ALA A 127 -12.27 -24.57 -4.99
C ALA A 127 -10.76 -24.29 -4.98
N LEU A 128 -9.92 -25.32 -5.16
CA LEU A 128 -8.46 -25.20 -5.19
C LEU A 128 -7.93 -24.83 -6.58
N GLY A 129 -8.60 -25.22 -7.66
CA GLY A 129 -8.22 -24.89 -9.04
C GLY A 129 -8.64 -23.50 -9.51
N ALA A 130 -9.53 -22.83 -8.78
CA ALA A 130 -9.86 -21.41 -8.99
C ALA A 130 -8.74 -20.46 -8.54
N LEU A 131 -7.77 -20.98 -7.80
CA LEU A 131 -6.55 -20.30 -7.38
C LEU A 131 -5.41 -20.61 -8.37
N ASP A 132 -5.56 -20.21 -9.63
CA ASP A 132 -4.40 -19.95 -10.49
C ASP A 132 -3.77 -18.64 -9.96
N LEU A 133 -2.99 -18.80 -8.89
CA LEU A 133 -2.41 -17.73 -8.07
C LEU A 133 -1.60 -16.73 -8.92
N VAL A 134 -1.09 -17.17 -10.06
CA VAL A 134 -0.27 -16.35 -10.96
C VAL A 134 -1.11 -15.32 -11.75
N LYS A 135 -2.41 -15.57 -11.93
CA LYS A 135 -3.33 -14.69 -12.69
C LYS A 135 -4.43 -14.06 -11.84
N ASN A 136 -4.36 -14.23 -10.52
CA ASN A 136 -5.28 -13.59 -9.60
C ASN A 136 -5.00 -12.08 -9.58
N PRO A 137 -5.96 -11.20 -9.91
CA PRO A 137 -5.77 -9.75 -9.88
C PRO A 137 -5.21 -9.23 -8.57
N TRP A 138 -5.55 -9.86 -7.46
CA TRP A 138 -5.01 -9.54 -6.15
C TRP A 138 -3.50 -9.82 -6.06
N THR A 139 -3.06 -10.99 -6.50
CA THR A 139 -1.62 -11.35 -6.51
C THR A 139 -0.82 -10.40 -7.40
N VAL A 140 -1.38 -10.02 -8.56
CA VAL A 140 -0.75 -9.05 -9.45
C VAL A 140 -0.61 -7.70 -8.76
N ALA A 141 -1.68 -7.22 -8.10
CA ALA A 141 -1.67 -5.96 -7.36
C ALA A 141 -0.70 -5.98 -6.16
N VAL A 142 -0.61 -7.10 -5.43
CA VAL A 142 0.38 -7.30 -4.35
C VAL A 142 1.80 -7.23 -4.87
N ASN A 143 2.09 -7.90 -5.98
CA ASN A 143 3.42 -7.86 -6.60
C ASN A 143 3.77 -6.45 -7.09
N ARG A 144 2.80 -5.73 -7.65
CA ARG A 144 2.97 -4.33 -8.04
C ARG A 144 3.28 -3.45 -6.83
N ALA A 145 2.55 -3.61 -5.71
CA ALA A 145 2.81 -2.90 -4.47
C ALA A 145 4.24 -3.12 -3.95
N ASN A 146 4.71 -4.37 -3.98
CA ASN A 146 6.07 -4.69 -3.56
C ASN A 146 7.13 -4.02 -4.45
N LYS A 147 6.95 -4.06 -5.78
CA LYS A 147 7.84 -3.38 -6.73
C LYS A 147 7.84 -1.86 -6.53
N THR A 148 6.67 -1.26 -6.31
CA THR A 148 6.51 0.17 -6.02
C THR A 148 7.31 0.57 -4.78
N ALA A 149 7.22 -0.20 -3.70
CA ALA A 149 7.95 0.05 -2.47
C ALA A 149 9.47 0.06 -2.70
N MET A 150 10.00 -0.92 -3.43
CA MET A 150 11.43 -0.99 -3.73
C MET A 150 11.90 0.16 -4.63
N THR A 151 11.05 0.57 -5.57
CA THR A 151 11.33 1.72 -6.44
C THR A 151 11.36 3.03 -5.65
N LEU A 152 10.39 3.23 -4.75
CA LEU A 152 10.36 4.38 -3.84
C LEU A 152 11.59 4.42 -2.93
N ALA A 153 11.99 3.27 -2.35
CA ALA A 153 13.19 3.19 -1.53
C ALA A 153 14.43 3.63 -2.31
N ALA A 154 14.59 3.12 -3.54
CA ALA A 154 15.70 3.50 -4.40
C ALA A 154 15.71 4.99 -4.76
N ILE A 155 14.56 5.63 -4.90
CA ILE A 155 14.43 7.07 -5.14
C ILE A 155 14.78 7.87 -3.88
N ILE A 156 14.19 7.49 -2.75
CA ILE A 156 14.33 8.21 -1.47
C ILE A 156 15.78 8.15 -0.96
N GLN A 157 16.41 6.98 -0.99
CA GLN A 157 17.81 6.81 -0.59
C GLN A 157 18.81 7.60 -1.45
N ARG A 158 18.40 8.03 -2.64
CA ARG A 158 19.20 8.89 -3.53
C ARG A 158 18.78 10.35 -3.50
N SER A 159 17.81 10.68 -2.67
CA SER A 159 17.42 12.07 -2.41
C SER A 159 18.23 12.65 -1.24
N ASN A 160 18.10 13.94 -0.99
CA ASN A 160 18.71 14.59 0.17
C ASN A 160 17.77 14.59 1.38
N LEU A 161 16.86 13.61 1.48
CA LEU A 161 15.94 13.49 2.60
C LEU A 161 16.66 12.78 3.77
N GLU A 162 16.56 13.37 4.95
CA GLU A 162 17.07 12.79 6.19
C GLU A 162 16.04 11.88 6.86
N SER A 163 14.75 12.23 6.70
CA SER A 163 13.65 11.49 7.30
C SER A 163 12.37 11.58 6.48
N VAL A 164 11.44 10.66 6.72
CA VAL A 164 10.11 10.61 6.07
C VAL A 164 9.05 10.08 7.04
N VAL A 165 7.81 10.50 6.81
CA VAL A 165 6.60 9.89 7.37
C VAL A 165 5.85 9.18 6.25
N LEU A 166 5.36 7.97 6.52
CA LEU A 166 4.71 7.12 5.53
C LEU A 166 3.26 6.88 5.90
N VAL A 167 2.34 7.15 4.99
CA VAL A 167 0.89 6.97 5.18
C VAL A 167 0.35 6.10 4.07
N GLY A 168 -0.27 4.97 4.41
CA GLY A 168 -0.78 4.04 3.41
C GLY A 168 -2.13 3.44 3.76
N HIS A 169 -3.04 3.43 2.79
CA HIS A 169 -4.35 2.79 2.93
C HIS A 169 -4.42 1.50 2.10
N SER A 170 -4.98 0.44 2.67
CA SER A 170 -5.21 -0.83 1.98
C SER A 170 -3.89 -1.42 1.41
N LEU A 171 -3.80 -1.67 0.10
CA LEU A 171 -2.55 -2.06 -0.58
C LEU A 171 -1.49 -0.95 -0.58
N GLY A 172 -1.88 0.32 -0.45
CA GLY A 172 -0.93 1.41 -0.20
C GLY A 172 -0.24 1.28 1.16
N GLY A 173 -0.92 0.72 2.16
CA GLY A 173 -0.30 0.31 3.42
C GLY A 173 0.81 -0.71 3.21
N ARG A 174 0.61 -1.68 2.31
CA ARG A 174 1.66 -2.63 1.91
C ARG A 174 2.85 -1.93 1.25
N VAL A 175 2.59 -0.96 0.35
CA VAL A 175 3.67 -0.16 -0.24
C VAL A 175 4.48 0.52 0.85
N MET A 176 3.82 1.19 1.80
CA MET A 176 4.49 1.98 2.84
C MET A 176 5.23 1.13 3.85
N LEU A 177 4.69 0.01 4.29
CA LEU A 177 5.41 -0.88 5.21
C LEU A 177 6.63 -1.53 4.54
N ASN A 178 6.50 -1.99 3.30
CA ASN A 178 7.64 -2.54 2.57
C ASN A 178 8.69 -1.47 2.25
N LEU A 179 8.28 -0.23 1.99
CA LEU A 179 9.18 0.91 1.84
C LEU A 179 9.94 1.17 3.14
N ALA A 180 9.25 1.21 4.27
CA ALA A 180 9.88 1.36 5.58
C ALA A 180 10.93 0.26 5.82
N THR A 181 10.57 -0.99 5.54
CA THR A 181 11.50 -2.14 5.63
C THR A 181 12.74 -1.98 4.74
N ALA A 182 12.54 -1.49 3.51
CA ALA A 182 13.64 -1.30 2.57
C ALA A 182 14.56 -0.14 2.97
N LEU A 183 14.00 0.97 3.49
CA LEU A 183 14.78 2.09 4.03
C LEU A 183 15.57 1.65 5.28
N ALA A 184 14.94 0.87 6.13
CA ALA A 184 15.57 0.27 7.30
C ALA A 184 16.82 -0.55 6.97
N GLY A 185 16.82 -1.25 5.86
CA GLY A 185 17.98 -2.02 5.37
C GLY A 185 19.21 -1.16 5.01
N ALA A 186 19.07 0.17 4.93
CA ALA A 186 20.17 1.11 4.70
C ALA A 186 20.64 1.83 5.99
N ALA A 187 20.11 1.44 7.15
CA ALA A 187 20.51 2.03 8.42
C ALA A 187 22.03 1.93 8.65
N GLY A 188 22.62 3.02 9.13
CA GLY A 188 24.06 3.14 9.35
C GLY A 188 24.90 3.34 8.07
N THR A 189 24.28 3.51 6.91
CA THR A 189 24.97 3.84 5.65
C THR A 189 24.83 5.32 5.31
N GLU A 190 25.61 5.80 4.33
CA GLU A 190 25.51 7.18 3.81
C GLU A 190 24.16 7.49 3.16
N ASN A 191 23.38 6.46 2.81
CA ASN A 191 22.06 6.58 2.19
C ASN A 191 20.92 6.32 3.20
N GLU A 192 21.22 6.40 4.49
CA GLU A 192 20.22 6.24 5.53
C GLU A 192 19.15 7.35 5.46
N VAL A 193 17.89 6.92 5.43
CA VAL A 193 16.75 7.82 5.58
C VAL A 193 15.86 7.26 6.70
N ARG A 194 15.69 8.03 7.76
CA ARG A 194 14.91 7.61 8.93
C ARG A 194 13.42 7.63 8.63
N VAL A 195 12.72 6.62 9.11
CA VAL A 195 11.25 6.59 9.06
C VAL A 195 10.71 7.01 10.41
N GLU A 196 10.16 8.21 10.53
CA GLU A 196 9.69 8.77 11.81
C GLU A 196 8.36 8.15 12.26
N ALA A 197 7.47 7.85 11.31
CA ALA A 197 6.22 7.17 11.57
C ALA A 197 5.72 6.44 10.32
N VAL A 198 4.98 5.35 10.55
CA VAL A 198 4.22 4.66 9.50
C VAL A 198 2.77 4.56 9.94
N HIS A 199 1.85 5.13 9.16
CA HIS A 199 0.41 5.04 9.40
C HIS A 199 -0.21 4.06 8.41
N LEU A 200 -0.75 2.96 8.91
CA LEU A 200 -1.37 1.89 8.15
C LEU A 200 -2.88 1.90 8.37
N LEU A 201 -3.63 2.41 7.40
CA LEU A 201 -5.08 2.52 7.47
C LEU A 201 -5.72 1.33 6.73
N GLY A 202 -6.34 0.42 7.47
CA GLY A 202 -6.96 -0.77 6.87
C GLY A 202 -6.00 -1.54 5.96
N ALA A 203 -4.78 -1.81 6.41
CA ALA A 203 -3.72 -2.32 5.57
C ALA A 203 -3.97 -3.76 5.11
N ALA A 204 -3.86 -3.99 3.81
CA ALA A 204 -3.99 -5.29 3.16
C ALA A 204 -2.66 -6.07 3.19
N ILE A 205 -2.21 -6.41 4.39
CA ILE A 205 -0.95 -7.10 4.69
C ILE A 205 -1.26 -8.24 5.64
N GLY A 206 -0.65 -9.42 5.46
CA GLY A 206 -0.75 -10.52 6.42
C GLY A 206 0.25 -10.38 7.55
N GLN A 207 -0.03 -10.96 8.70
CA GLN A 207 0.87 -11.00 9.87
C GLN A 207 2.26 -11.53 9.51
N ASP A 208 2.32 -12.52 8.65
CA ASP A 208 3.56 -13.17 8.19
C ASP A 208 4.45 -12.29 7.30
N ALA A 209 3.93 -11.16 6.82
CA ALA A 209 4.69 -10.17 6.05
C ALA A 209 5.37 -9.11 6.94
N THR A 210 5.11 -9.13 8.23
CA THR A 210 5.69 -8.22 9.21
C THR A 210 6.76 -8.97 10.02
N ARG A 211 7.97 -8.45 10.04
CA ARG A 211 9.10 -9.06 10.73
C ARG A 211 9.63 -8.13 11.81
N ASP A 212 10.14 -8.69 12.88
CA ASP A 212 10.75 -7.93 13.99
C ASP A 212 11.89 -7.02 13.52
N SER A 213 12.63 -7.43 12.49
CA SER A 213 13.66 -6.60 11.83
C SER A 213 13.16 -5.26 11.28
N VAL A 214 11.85 -5.10 11.05
CA VAL A 214 11.26 -3.80 10.69
C VAL A 214 11.32 -2.86 11.87
N GLY A 215 10.97 -3.35 13.08
CA GLY A 215 10.97 -2.53 14.29
C GLY A 215 12.35 -2.08 14.73
N GLU A 216 13.36 -2.94 14.58
CA GLU A 216 14.74 -2.62 14.95
C GLU A 216 15.34 -1.48 14.11
N ALA A 217 14.84 -1.32 12.91
CA ALA A 217 15.34 -0.36 11.94
C ALA A 217 14.48 0.91 11.82
N LEU A 218 13.29 0.91 12.43
CA LEU A 218 12.45 2.12 12.49
C LEU A 218 12.91 3.00 13.64
N SER A 219 13.16 4.26 13.36
CA SER A 219 13.38 5.28 14.39
C SER A 219 12.07 5.73 15.06
N GLY A 220 10.94 5.33 14.51
CA GLY A 220 9.59 5.72 14.93
C GLY A 220 8.65 4.54 15.12
N VAL A 221 7.37 4.81 15.17
CA VAL A 221 6.29 3.86 15.49
C VAL A 221 5.46 3.53 14.26
N VAL A 222 5.01 2.28 14.17
CA VAL A 222 3.97 1.86 13.23
C VAL A 222 2.60 1.99 13.90
N HIS A 223 1.79 2.92 13.43
CA HIS A 223 0.39 3.06 13.84
C HIS A 223 -0.49 2.24 12.89
N ASN A 224 -1.08 1.16 13.38
CA ASN A 224 -1.97 0.30 12.60
C ASN A 224 -3.42 0.56 12.99
N TYR A 225 -4.18 1.21 12.10
CA TYR A 225 -5.60 1.48 12.27
C TYR A 225 -6.39 0.34 11.64
N HIS A 226 -7.04 -0.48 12.47
CA HIS A 226 -7.75 -1.67 12.03
C HIS A 226 -9.25 -1.61 12.34
N VAL A 227 -10.04 -2.39 11.58
CA VAL A 227 -11.50 -2.43 11.67
C VAL A 227 -11.99 -3.87 11.54
N HIS A 228 -12.65 -4.40 12.57
CA HIS A 228 -13.14 -5.78 12.62
C HIS A 228 -14.37 -6.07 11.73
N ASN A 229 -15.03 -5.05 11.21
CA ASN A 229 -16.19 -5.18 10.33
C ASN A 229 -15.90 -4.83 8.87
N ASP A 230 -14.64 -4.69 8.49
CA ASP A 230 -14.20 -4.44 7.12
C ASP A 230 -14.42 -5.68 6.23
N VAL A 231 -15.40 -5.61 5.32
CA VAL A 231 -15.76 -6.74 4.43
C VAL A 231 -14.62 -7.07 3.44
N VAL A 232 -13.85 -6.07 3.01
CA VAL A 232 -12.73 -6.28 2.08
C VAL A 232 -11.64 -7.08 2.76
N LEU A 233 -11.23 -6.66 3.95
CA LEU A 233 -10.14 -7.30 4.69
C LEU A 233 -10.57 -8.58 5.41
N GLY A 234 -11.83 -8.68 5.85
CA GLY A 234 -12.35 -9.82 6.58
C GLY A 234 -12.84 -10.98 5.70
N ARG A 235 -13.17 -10.73 4.42
CA ARG A 235 -13.70 -11.76 3.52
C ARG A 235 -12.94 -11.88 2.21
N LEU A 236 -12.71 -10.77 1.51
CA LEU A 236 -12.10 -10.82 0.18
C LEU A 236 -10.59 -11.05 0.26
N TYR A 237 -9.92 -10.41 1.20
CA TYR A 237 -8.49 -10.62 1.44
C TYR A 237 -8.16 -12.08 1.79
N PRO A 238 -8.80 -12.72 2.79
CA PRO A 238 -8.55 -14.13 3.09
C PRO A 238 -8.83 -15.05 1.91
N ALA A 239 -9.93 -14.81 1.17
CA ALA A 239 -10.27 -15.61 -0.01
C ALA A 239 -9.18 -15.52 -1.10
N ALA A 240 -8.56 -14.35 -1.27
CA ALA A 240 -7.49 -14.12 -2.23
C ALA A 240 -6.12 -14.61 -1.74
N MET A 241 -5.90 -14.65 -0.42
CA MET A 241 -4.61 -14.92 0.21
C MET A 241 -4.54 -16.27 0.92
N GLY A 242 -5.40 -17.22 0.54
CA GLY A 242 -5.36 -18.59 1.05
C GLY A 242 -5.72 -18.71 2.54
N GLY A 243 -6.68 -17.91 3.00
CA GLY A 243 -7.18 -17.92 4.38
C GLY A 243 -6.40 -17.03 5.35
N ARG A 244 -5.36 -16.33 4.88
CA ARG A 244 -4.57 -15.41 5.71
C ARG A 244 -5.40 -14.20 6.08
N LYS A 245 -5.22 -13.69 7.29
CA LYS A 245 -5.91 -12.51 7.78
C LYS A 245 -5.03 -11.26 7.62
N ALA A 246 -5.69 -10.12 7.41
CA ALA A 246 -5.00 -8.85 7.23
C ALA A 246 -4.79 -8.14 8.58
N ILE A 247 -3.65 -7.48 8.75
CA ILE A 247 -3.37 -6.65 9.95
C ILE A 247 -4.35 -5.47 10.08
N GLY A 248 -4.88 -4.96 8.97
CA GLY A 248 -5.93 -3.95 8.97
C GLY A 248 -7.31 -4.46 9.39
N PHE A 249 -7.46 -5.78 9.65
CA PHE A 249 -8.66 -6.41 10.18
C PHE A 249 -8.50 -6.89 11.63
N GLU A 250 -7.37 -7.51 11.97
CA GLU A 250 -7.16 -8.12 13.30
C GLU A 250 -6.19 -7.34 14.20
N GLY A 251 -5.54 -6.32 13.68
CA GLY A 251 -4.41 -5.69 14.34
C GLY A 251 -3.08 -6.30 13.89
N LEU A 252 -1.98 -5.67 14.25
CA LEU A 252 -0.62 -6.10 13.97
C LEU A 252 0.00 -6.61 15.27
N ASP A 253 0.35 -7.89 15.30
CA ASP A 253 1.04 -8.52 16.43
C ASP A 253 2.56 -8.29 16.30
N ALA A 254 3.02 -7.12 16.74
CA ALA A 254 4.42 -6.74 16.72
C ALA A 254 4.70 -5.68 17.79
N SER A 255 5.83 -5.79 18.48
CA SER A 255 6.21 -4.89 19.59
C SER A 255 6.49 -3.44 19.15
N PHE A 256 6.80 -3.23 17.87
CA PHE A 256 7.04 -1.92 17.27
C PHE A 256 5.77 -1.22 16.77
N ALA A 257 4.59 -1.83 16.97
CA ALA A 257 3.34 -1.32 16.46
C ALA A 257 2.39 -0.91 17.59
N VAL A 258 1.69 0.19 17.37
CA VAL A 258 0.53 0.61 18.14
C VAL A 258 -0.72 0.36 17.34
N ASN A 259 -1.61 -0.50 17.85
CA ASN A 259 -2.87 -0.80 17.20
C ASN A 259 -3.96 0.16 17.68
N HIS A 260 -4.71 0.70 16.73
CA HIS A 260 -5.87 1.55 16.96
C HIS A 260 -7.10 0.82 16.39
N ASP A 261 -7.98 0.34 17.26
CA ASP A 261 -9.28 -0.17 16.84
C ASP A 261 -10.20 1.02 16.54
N VAL A 262 -10.48 1.22 15.25
CA VAL A 262 -11.33 2.30 14.76
C VAL A 262 -12.68 1.81 14.22
N SER A 263 -13.11 0.61 14.65
CA SER A 263 -14.34 -0.05 14.18
C SER A 263 -15.62 0.77 14.46
N ASP A 264 -15.61 1.59 15.51
CA ASP A 264 -16.74 2.45 15.83
C ASP A 264 -16.85 3.65 14.90
N ALA A 265 -15.73 4.20 14.44
CA ALA A 265 -15.68 5.38 13.59
C ALA A 265 -15.76 5.01 12.09
N VAL A 266 -15.04 3.98 11.67
CA VAL A 266 -14.90 3.60 10.26
C VAL A 266 -15.92 2.52 9.90
N LYS A 267 -16.84 2.81 9.00
CA LYS A 267 -17.93 1.90 8.60
C LYS A 267 -17.74 1.23 7.23
N SER A 268 -16.70 1.59 6.50
CA SER A 268 -16.38 0.96 5.20
C SER A 268 -14.89 1.02 4.93
N HIS A 269 -14.40 0.13 4.05
CA HIS A 269 -12.99 0.04 3.68
C HIS A 269 -12.40 1.35 3.12
N SER A 270 -13.20 2.22 2.55
CA SER A 270 -12.75 3.49 1.95
C SER A 270 -12.86 4.70 2.90
N ALA A 271 -13.45 4.54 4.10
CA ALA A 271 -13.81 5.68 4.96
C ALA A 271 -12.76 6.02 6.04
N TYR A 272 -11.55 5.49 5.94
CA TYR A 272 -10.52 5.70 6.97
C TYR A 272 -10.10 7.16 7.10
N TYR A 273 -9.71 7.81 6.00
CA TYR A 273 -9.20 9.19 6.05
C TYR A 273 -10.22 10.22 6.51
N GLU A 274 -11.50 9.92 6.37
CA GLU A 274 -12.59 10.80 6.81
C GLU A 274 -12.86 10.69 8.32
N ASN A 275 -12.51 9.56 8.93
CA ASN A 275 -12.95 9.20 10.27
C ASN A 275 -11.81 8.85 11.23
N VAL A 276 -10.56 8.90 10.78
CA VAL A 276 -9.38 8.57 11.60
C VAL A 276 -8.52 9.82 11.76
N GLU A 277 -8.21 10.15 13.00
CA GLU A 277 -7.15 11.10 13.33
C GLU A 277 -5.82 10.36 13.41
N LEU A 278 -4.82 10.83 12.64
CA LEU A 278 -3.49 10.22 12.66
C LEU A 278 -2.77 10.60 13.95
N SER A 279 -2.34 9.60 14.71
CA SER A 279 -1.57 9.83 15.93
C SER A 279 -0.21 10.45 15.61
N ARG A 280 0.15 11.53 16.25
CA ARG A 280 1.54 11.99 16.28
C ARG A 280 2.31 11.10 17.24
N ALA A 281 3.51 10.71 16.85
CA ALA A 281 4.35 9.82 17.58
C ALA A 281 4.49 10.18 19.06
N LEU A 282 4.51 9.14 19.92
CA LEU A 282 5.06 9.12 21.26
C LEU A 282 4.72 10.32 22.17
N GLU A 283 3.48 10.48 22.55
CA GLU A 283 3.18 10.90 23.91
C GLU A 283 3.33 9.64 24.78
N GLY A 284 4.55 9.39 25.19
CA GLY A 284 4.95 8.35 26.11
C GLY A 284 5.37 8.94 27.41
#